data_6ce0c4b2ece9c850ac82449e00c04546
#
_entry.id   6ce0c4b2ece9c850ac82449e00c04546
#
_cell.length_a   1.000
_cell.length_b   1.000
_cell.length_c   1.000
_cell.angle_alpha   90.00
_cell.angle_beta   90.00
_cell.angle_gamma   90.00
#
_symmetry.space_group_name_H-M   'P 1'
#
loop_
_entity.id
_entity.type
_entity.pdbx_description
1 polymer ?
#
loop_
_entity_poly.entity_id
_entity_poly.type
_entity_poly.pdbx_seq_one_letter_code
_entity_poly.pdbx_strand_id
1 'polypeptide(L)'
;MSSLPLLYLWLHSCVLVNGFRAFASGPRVRAKSVQVDADLARHLRTVSPRFLSVALDASLLQQHALDLLQSEKLITLTRALSPGYLRFGGTGADFVLFEPNDPQLSPYERSWKSPKSQDDCPYLLPLELEEYLIHLWSLQAPLMAKNEFQRHFKNMTISGRTLDILYSFANCSGLHLIFGLNALLRKNHVWDSSNAQELLQYCALKQYNMSWELGNEPNSFRRKAGIKVRGTQLGEDFQHLYSLLHMFRIFNHTGLYGPDIGQPRRRPIITMLKGFLETGGEILNAVTWHHYYVNGRNASLKDFLSPQVLDSLVLRINEIFQVVAKTVPDKKVWLGETSSAYGGGAPDLSNRYVAGFMWLDKLGLSAKLGIDVVIRQVLFGAAYYQLVDWHLDPLPDYWLSLIYKKLVGIKVLNISSTQSDGGNKGTLRVYMHCTNPNSEIYQKGAVTMFALNLSIQDKQVLLRFGRFNKIIQFLLQPGDNEEGLYSQSVKLNGQLLKMVDHKTLPVIKGKALQAASSVILPAQSYAFYVIQDAKAPACQ
;
A
#
# COMPACT_ATOMS: atom_id res chain seq x y z
N MET A 1 -62.58 45.76 -1.76
CA MET A 1 -63.07 45.60 -0.40
C MET A 1 -61.89 45.05 0.38
N SER A 2 -61.10 45.89 0.98
CA SER A 2 -61.11 46.38 2.38
C SER A 2 -60.60 45.22 3.29
N SER A 3 -59.56 45.25 4.11
CA SER A 3 -58.86 46.37 4.75
C SER A 3 -57.76 45.82 5.59
N LEU A 4 -56.59 46.45 5.55
CA LEU A 4 -55.67 46.54 6.69
C LEU A 4 -56.31 47.26 7.85
N PRO A 5 -55.83 47.30 9.11
CA PRO A 5 -54.49 47.70 9.51
C PRO A 5 -53.96 47.23 10.90
N LEU A 6 -52.74 47.67 11.18
CA LEU A 6 -52.12 48.33 12.32
C LEU A 6 -51.17 47.55 13.26
N LEU A 7 -49.95 47.99 13.17
CA LEU A 7 -48.92 48.25 14.17
C LEU A 7 -49.27 48.11 15.65
N TYR A 8 -48.34 47.52 16.41
CA TYR A 8 -47.85 48.11 17.69
C TYR A 8 -46.36 47.77 17.93
N LEU A 9 -45.55 48.81 17.96
CA LEU A 9 -44.21 48.85 18.56
C LEU A 9 -44.32 48.80 20.07
N TRP A 10 -43.40 48.07 20.73
CA TRP A 10 -42.92 48.43 22.06
C TRP A 10 -41.44 48.07 22.21
N LEU A 11 -40.64 49.11 22.35
CA LEU A 11 -39.25 49.11 22.85
C LEU A 11 -39.25 48.87 24.36
N HIS A 12 -38.33 48.04 24.86
CA HIS A 12 -37.69 48.27 26.17
C HIS A 12 -36.34 47.53 26.23
N SER A 13 -35.30 48.27 26.17
CA SER A 13 -34.15 48.48 27.10
C SER A 13 -33.35 47.29 27.60
N CYS A 14 -32.09 47.37 27.24
CA CYS A 14 -30.86 46.82 27.76
C CYS A 14 -30.83 46.35 29.21
N VAL A 15 -30.30 45.14 29.47
CA VAL A 15 -29.38 44.89 30.56
C VAL A 15 -28.27 43.97 30.04
N LEU A 16 -27.05 44.54 29.90
CA LEU A 16 -25.80 43.83 29.75
C LEU A 16 -25.49 43.14 31.10
N VAL A 17 -25.44 41.80 31.09
CA VAL A 17 -24.78 41.05 32.14
C VAL A 17 -23.66 40.25 31.50
N ASN A 18 -22.45 40.77 31.63
CA ASN A 18 -21.19 40.06 31.38
C ASN A 18 -21.10 38.88 32.36
N GLY A 19 -21.34 37.69 31.83
CA GLY A 19 -21.09 36.43 32.50
C GLY A 19 -20.05 35.65 31.74
N PHE A 20 -18.75 35.97 31.90
CA PHE A 20 -17.67 35.05 31.57
C PHE A 20 -17.83 33.80 32.43
N ARG A 21 -18.52 32.77 31.91
CA ARG A 21 -18.37 31.43 32.43
C ARG A 21 -17.00 30.91 31.97
N ALA A 22 -16.03 30.97 32.88
CA ALA A 22 -14.83 30.14 32.82
C ALA A 22 -15.31 28.69 32.62
N PHE A 23 -14.98 28.10 31.49
CA PHE A 23 -15.08 26.65 31.32
C PHE A 23 -14.14 26.03 32.35
N ALA A 24 -14.72 25.55 33.45
CA ALA A 24 -14.04 24.71 34.41
C ALA A 24 -13.46 23.53 33.63
N SER A 25 -12.14 23.42 33.61
CA SER A 25 -11.44 22.24 33.11
C SER A 25 -11.93 21.06 33.97
N GLY A 26 -12.80 20.23 33.36
CA GLY A 26 -13.16 18.96 33.98
C GLY A 26 -11.89 18.14 34.29
N PRO A 27 -11.95 17.18 35.21
CA PRO A 27 -10.77 16.43 35.65
C PRO A 27 -10.11 15.82 34.40
N ARG A 28 -8.87 16.22 34.10
CA ARG A 28 -8.05 15.60 33.04
C ARG A 28 -7.98 14.11 33.35
N VAL A 29 -8.71 13.29 32.60
CA VAL A 29 -8.57 11.83 32.67
C VAL A 29 -7.09 11.54 32.42
N ARG A 30 -6.41 11.01 33.45
CA ARG A 30 -4.98 10.71 33.37
C ARG A 30 -4.76 9.70 32.26
N ALA A 31 -3.98 10.07 31.25
CA ALA A 31 -3.68 9.19 30.12
C ALA A 31 -3.13 7.86 30.66
N LYS A 32 -3.67 6.74 30.19
CA LYS A 32 -3.20 5.41 30.61
C LYS A 32 -1.78 5.20 30.09
N SER A 33 -0.85 4.87 30.99
CA SER A 33 0.55 4.67 30.64
C SER A 33 0.82 3.26 30.13
N VAL A 34 1.64 3.17 29.06
CA VAL A 34 2.14 1.92 28.49
C VAL A 34 3.66 1.99 28.50
N GLN A 35 4.32 0.99 29.03
CA GLN A 35 5.77 0.90 29.03
C GLN A 35 6.23 0.22 27.73
N VAL A 36 7.27 0.79 27.14
CA VAL A 36 7.88 0.30 25.91
C VAL A 36 9.38 0.10 26.15
N ASP A 37 9.83 -1.13 25.92
CA ASP A 37 11.23 -1.54 25.97
C ASP A 37 11.71 -1.81 24.55
N ALA A 38 12.97 -1.46 24.22
CA ALA A 38 13.59 -1.69 22.93
C ALA A 38 15.02 -2.18 23.06
N ASP A 39 15.41 -3.17 22.25
CA ASP A 39 16.81 -3.54 22.07
C ASP A 39 17.44 -2.59 21.03
N LEU A 40 18.29 -1.68 21.50
CA LEU A 40 19.02 -0.75 20.67
C LEU A 40 20.41 -1.29 20.25
N ALA A 41 20.86 -2.39 20.87
CA ALA A 41 22.19 -2.95 20.62
C ALA A 41 22.24 -3.76 19.29
N ARG A 42 21.15 -4.47 18.99
CA ARG A 42 21.06 -5.36 17.82
C ARG A 42 19.75 -5.18 17.09
N HIS A 43 19.79 -5.21 15.75
CA HIS A 43 18.57 -5.28 14.97
C HIS A 43 18.06 -6.73 14.89
N LEU A 44 16.73 -6.86 14.87
CA LEU A 44 16.05 -8.14 14.76
C LEU A 44 16.26 -8.77 13.37
N ARG A 45 16.15 -7.92 12.32
CA ARG A 45 16.31 -8.29 10.91
C ARG A 45 16.43 -7.06 10.02
N THR A 46 16.78 -7.31 8.76
CA THR A 46 16.78 -6.31 7.70
C THR A 46 15.72 -6.68 6.67
N VAL A 47 14.85 -5.74 6.29
CA VAL A 47 13.90 -5.89 5.20
C VAL A 47 14.46 -5.30 3.90
N SER A 48 13.81 -5.57 2.77
CA SER A 48 14.19 -4.99 1.48
C SER A 48 14.17 -3.46 1.51
N PRO A 49 15.08 -2.75 0.82
CA PRO A 49 14.93 -1.31 0.56
C PRO A 49 13.63 -0.97 -0.18
N ARG A 50 13.06 -1.95 -0.90
CA ARG A 50 11.76 -1.88 -1.58
C ARG A 50 10.62 -2.46 -0.73
N PHE A 51 10.75 -2.48 0.61
CA PHE A 51 9.79 -3.12 1.52
C PHE A 51 8.35 -2.66 1.26
N LEU A 52 8.08 -1.36 1.28
CA LEU A 52 6.80 -0.80 0.89
C LEU A 52 6.81 -0.60 -0.63
N SER A 53 5.97 -1.33 -1.33
CA SER A 53 5.77 -1.33 -2.77
C SER A 53 4.29 -1.15 -3.10
N VAL A 54 3.96 -0.93 -4.36
CA VAL A 54 2.58 -0.65 -4.80
C VAL A 54 2.23 -1.48 -6.03
N ALA A 55 0.93 -1.64 -6.28
CA ALA A 55 0.41 -2.34 -7.45
C ALA A 55 -0.49 -1.44 -8.30
N LEU A 56 -0.61 -1.79 -9.58
CA LEU A 56 -1.68 -1.42 -10.49
C LEU A 56 -2.47 -2.67 -10.84
N ASP A 57 -3.80 -2.58 -10.83
CA ASP A 57 -4.66 -3.68 -11.22
C ASP A 57 -4.81 -3.73 -12.75
N ALA A 58 -4.73 -4.92 -13.35
CA ALA A 58 -4.86 -5.10 -14.80
C ALA A 58 -6.23 -4.65 -15.34
N SER A 59 -7.24 -4.48 -14.49
CA SER A 59 -8.53 -3.88 -14.89
C SER A 59 -8.41 -2.47 -15.47
N LEU A 60 -7.29 -1.76 -15.21
CA LEU A 60 -6.99 -0.48 -15.88
C LEU A 60 -6.91 -0.58 -17.40
N LEU A 61 -6.61 -1.79 -17.94
CA LEU A 61 -6.61 -2.02 -19.40
C LEU A 61 -7.99 -1.84 -20.06
N GLN A 62 -9.06 -1.97 -19.31
CA GLN A 62 -10.42 -1.89 -19.84
C GLN A 62 -10.85 -0.47 -20.21
N GLN A 63 -9.99 0.55 -19.96
CA GLN A 63 -10.40 1.95 -20.08
C GLN A 63 -9.23 2.88 -20.41
N HIS A 64 -9.57 4.12 -20.79
CA HIS A 64 -8.65 5.24 -20.99
C HIS A 64 -7.84 5.65 -19.72
N ALA A 65 -8.02 4.96 -18.61
CA ALA A 65 -7.29 5.17 -17.37
C ALA A 65 -5.78 4.91 -17.48
N LEU A 66 -5.37 4.09 -18.45
CA LEU A 66 -3.95 3.86 -18.73
C LEU A 66 -3.24 5.11 -19.24
N ASP A 67 -3.92 5.96 -19.98
CA ASP A 67 -3.33 7.22 -20.44
C ASP A 67 -2.98 8.13 -19.27
N LEU A 68 -3.69 8.03 -18.12
CA LEU A 68 -3.37 8.75 -16.90
C LEU A 68 -2.05 8.33 -16.25
N LEU A 69 -1.45 7.20 -16.63
CA LEU A 69 -0.09 6.85 -16.24
C LEU A 69 0.97 7.82 -16.83
N GLN A 70 0.57 8.65 -17.79
CA GLN A 70 1.37 9.72 -18.36
C GLN A 70 1.14 11.08 -17.66
N SER A 71 0.30 11.11 -16.60
CA SER A 71 0.06 12.29 -15.77
C SER A 71 1.30 12.67 -14.97
N GLU A 72 1.71 13.92 -15.05
CA GLU A 72 2.83 14.44 -14.27
C GLU A 72 2.54 14.38 -12.76
N LYS A 73 1.28 14.64 -12.36
CA LYS A 73 0.82 14.53 -10.98
C LYS A 73 0.96 13.10 -10.47
N LEU A 74 0.48 12.11 -11.22
CA LEU A 74 0.53 10.70 -10.81
C LEU A 74 1.98 10.19 -10.76
N ILE A 75 2.83 10.57 -11.74
CA ILE A 75 4.26 10.24 -11.73
C ILE A 75 4.95 10.85 -10.51
N THR A 76 4.66 12.10 -10.17
CA THR A 76 5.23 12.78 -8.99
C THR A 76 4.84 12.07 -7.69
N LEU A 77 3.56 11.75 -7.53
CA LEU A 77 3.07 11.01 -6.37
C LEU A 77 3.73 9.62 -6.26
N THR A 78 3.86 8.93 -7.38
CA THR A 78 4.45 7.58 -7.41
C THR A 78 5.96 7.61 -7.14
N ARG A 79 6.68 8.57 -7.72
CA ARG A 79 8.13 8.77 -7.51
C ARG A 79 8.46 9.02 -6.05
N ALA A 80 7.61 9.70 -5.32
CA ALA A 80 7.81 9.98 -3.89
C ALA A 80 7.72 8.70 -3.02
N LEU A 81 7.18 7.61 -3.56
CA LEU A 81 7.16 6.30 -2.91
C LEU A 81 8.35 5.40 -3.32
N SER A 82 9.28 5.88 -4.15
CA SER A 82 10.49 5.13 -4.52
C SER A 82 11.51 5.05 -3.35
N PRO A 83 12.41 4.05 -3.36
CA PRO A 83 12.45 2.89 -4.23
C PRO A 83 11.36 1.87 -3.88
N GLY A 84 10.83 1.18 -4.89
CA GLY A 84 9.78 0.18 -4.69
C GLY A 84 9.61 -0.72 -5.92
N TYR A 85 8.72 -1.68 -5.79
CA TYR A 85 8.16 -2.40 -6.93
C TYR A 85 6.84 -1.77 -7.36
N LEU A 86 6.58 -1.79 -8.66
CA LEU A 86 5.27 -1.57 -9.24
C LEU A 86 4.78 -2.91 -9.80
N ARG A 87 3.84 -3.56 -9.11
CA ARG A 87 3.26 -4.81 -9.58
C ARG A 87 2.08 -4.53 -10.49
N PHE A 88 2.14 -4.96 -11.74
CA PHE A 88 0.99 -5.01 -12.64
C PHE A 88 0.39 -6.41 -12.57
N GLY A 89 -0.77 -6.55 -11.92
CA GLY A 89 -1.33 -7.86 -11.57
C GLY A 89 -2.83 -7.79 -11.27
N GLY A 90 -3.24 -8.55 -10.26
CA GLY A 90 -4.66 -8.70 -9.88
C GLY A 90 -5.39 -9.73 -10.74
N THR A 91 -6.67 -9.95 -10.45
CA THR A 91 -7.44 -10.99 -11.15
C THR A 91 -7.50 -10.77 -12.67
N GLY A 92 -7.52 -9.51 -13.12
CA GLY A 92 -7.53 -9.17 -14.54
C GLY A 92 -6.31 -9.68 -15.30
N ALA A 93 -5.14 -9.80 -14.67
CA ALA A 93 -3.92 -10.26 -15.33
C ALA A 93 -4.05 -11.66 -15.94
N ASP A 94 -4.85 -12.53 -15.32
CA ASP A 94 -5.15 -13.88 -15.84
C ASP A 94 -6.00 -13.88 -17.12
N PHE A 95 -6.48 -12.73 -17.55
CA PHE A 95 -7.30 -12.56 -18.77
C PHE A 95 -6.65 -11.62 -19.79
N VAL A 96 -5.40 -11.22 -19.56
CA VAL A 96 -4.65 -10.37 -20.50
C VAL A 96 -4.06 -11.21 -21.63
N LEU A 97 -4.24 -10.73 -22.85
CA LEU A 97 -3.63 -11.23 -24.08
C LEU A 97 -2.72 -10.15 -24.66
N PHE A 98 -1.49 -10.48 -24.95
CA PHE A 98 -0.57 -9.55 -25.59
C PHE A 98 -0.74 -9.61 -27.12
N GLU A 99 -0.95 -8.46 -27.74
CA GLU A 99 -1.02 -8.25 -29.17
C GLU A 99 -0.08 -7.10 -29.54
N PRO A 100 1.10 -7.37 -30.12
CA PRO A 100 2.14 -6.35 -30.30
C PRO A 100 1.70 -5.22 -31.25
N ASN A 101 0.84 -5.53 -32.23
CA ASN A 101 0.37 -4.59 -33.22
C ASN A 101 -1.03 -4.08 -32.86
N ASP A 102 -1.15 -2.79 -32.59
CA ASP A 102 -2.45 -2.14 -32.55
C ASP A 102 -2.79 -1.62 -33.96
N PRO A 103 -3.82 -2.17 -34.63
CA PRO A 103 -4.20 -1.73 -35.96
C PRO A 103 -4.72 -0.28 -36.01
N GLN A 104 -5.09 0.28 -34.84
CA GLN A 104 -5.59 1.66 -34.70
C GLN A 104 -4.48 2.71 -34.54
N LEU A 105 -3.23 2.28 -34.34
CA LEU A 105 -2.10 3.22 -34.15
C LEU A 105 -1.68 3.86 -35.48
N SER A 106 -1.53 5.19 -35.45
CA SER A 106 -0.94 5.92 -36.59
C SER A 106 0.54 5.53 -36.79
N PRO A 107 1.11 5.74 -37.98
CA PRO A 107 2.54 5.50 -38.24
C PRO A 107 3.47 6.31 -37.32
N TYR A 108 3.04 7.51 -36.87
CA TYR A 108 3.75 8.37 -35.93
C TYR A 108 3.82 7.72 -34.55
N GLU A 109 2.72 7.18 -34.07
CA GLU A 109 2.63 6.48 -32.79
C GLU A 109 3.42 5.16 -32.76
N ARG A 110 3.60 4.50 -33.93
CA ARG A 110 4.44 3.29 -34.05
C ARG A 110 5.94 3.56 -33.97
N SER A 111 6.37 4.79 -34.27
CA SER A 111 7.80 5.18 -34.22
C SER A 111 8.32 5.55 -32.84
N TRP A 112 7.50 5.39 -31.84
CA TRP A 112 7.76 5.81 -30.48
C TRP A 112 8.95 5.09 -29.84
N LYS A 113 9.88 5.83 -29.23
CA LYS A 113 11.05 5.29 -28.53
C LYS A 113 10.86 5.45 -27.04
N SER A 114 11.05 4.37 -26.29
CA SER A 114 11.07 4.40 -24.83
C SER A 114 12.15 5.35 -24.29
N PRO A 115 11.93 6.03 -23.16
CA PRO A 115 12.94 6.88 -22.54
C PRO A 115 14.20 6.10 -22.21
N LYS A 116 15.37 6.68 -22.46
CA LYS A 116 16.67 6.06 -22.19
C LYS A 116 17.19 6.33 -20.76
N SER A 117 16.62 7.30 -20.04
CA SER A 117 17.02 7.66 -18.68
C SER A 117 15.83 8.04 -17.81
N GLN A 118 16.02 8.04 -16.48
CA GLN A 118 15.01 8.49 -15.51
C GLN A 118 14.64 9.97 -15.64
N ASP A 119 15.55 10.79 -16.18
CA ASP A 119 15.35 12.23 -16.38
C ASP A 119 14.52 12.53 -17.64
N ASP A 120 14.45 11.55 -18.57
CA ASP A 120 13.63 11.65 -19.78
C ASP A 120 12.29 10.95 -19.56
N CYS A 121 11.31 11.66 -18.98
CA CYS A 121 9.91 11.26 -18.98
C CYS A 121 9.20 11.93 -20.18
N PRO A 122 9.33 11.39 -21.40
CA PRO A 122 9.05 12.14 -22.63
C PRO A 122 7.56 12.30 -22.94
N TYR A 123 6.69 11.68 -22.14
CA TYR A 123 5.28 11.50 -22.53
C TYR A 123 4.33 12.02 -21.49
N LEU A 124 4.64 13.21 -20.97
CA LEU A 124 3.69 13.90 -20.12
C LEU A 124 2.50 14.35 -20.96
N LEU A 125 1.31 14.11 -20.44
CA LEU A 125 0.08 14.63 -21.01
C LEU A 125 0.13 16.16 -21.00
N PRO A 126 -0.32 16.82 -22.08
CA PRO A 126 -0.66 18.24 -22.01
C PRO A 126 -1.69 18.47 -20.91
N LEU A 127 -1.57 19.56 -20.15
CA LEU A 127 -2.41 19.82 -18.98
C LEU A 127 -3.92 19.74 -19.28
N GLU A 128 -4.35 20.33 -20.39
CA GLU A 128 -5.75 20.31 -20.82
C GLU A 128 -6.27 18.88 -21.09
N LEU A 129 -5.43 18.03 -21.67
CA LEU A 129 -5.77 16.62 -21.90
C LEU A 129 -5.78 15.83 -20.59
N GLU A 130 -4.83 16.09 -19.71
CA GLU A 130 -4.78 15.48 -18.36
C GLU A 130 -6.05 15.79 -17.58
N GLU A 131 -6.46 17.06 -17.51
CA GLU A 131 -7.68 17.49 -16.83
C GLU A 131 -8.94 16.83 -17.43
N TYR A 132 -9.01 16.75 -18.76
CA TYR A 132 -10.12 16.07 -19.44
C TYR A 132 -10.17 14.58 -19.11
N LEU A 133 -9.04 13.87 -19.13
CA LEU A 133 -8.97 12.44 -18.80
C LEU A 133 -9.29 12.18 -17.32
N ILE A 134 -8.82 13.04 -16.41
CA ILE A 134 -9.17 12.98 -14.98
C ILE A 134 -10.70 13.15 -14.80
N HIS A 135 -11.29 14.12 -15.50
CA HIS A 135 -12.74 14.32 -15.43
C HIS A 135 -13.50 13.07 -15.90
N LEU A 136 -13.15 12.53 -17.06
CA LEU A 136 -13.78 11.29 -17.58
C LEU A 136 -13.61 10.12 -16.60
N TRP A 137 -12.40 9.95 -16.06
CA TRP A 137 -12.10 8.89 -15.12
C TRP A 137 -12.90 9.02 -13.83
N SER A 138 -13.03 10.23 -13.29
CA SER A 138 -13.80 10.49 -12.06
C SER A 138 -15.28 10.12 -12.18
N LEU A 139 -15.84 10.16 -13.39
CA LEU A 139 -17.20 9.72 -13.67
C LEU A 139 -17.33 8.19 -13.82
N GLN A 140 -16.32 7.55 -14.40
CA GLN A 140 -16.34 6.13 -14.74
C GLN A 140 -15.90 5.23 -13.57
N ALA A 141 -14.85 5.60 -12.87
CA ALA A 141 -14.23 4.78 -11.83
C ALA A 141 -15.19 4.37 -10.69
N PRO A 142 -16.09 5.24 -10.17
CA PRO A 142 -17.07 4.85 -9.17
C PRO A 142 -18.03 3.76 -9.64
N LEU A 143 -18.46 3.85 -10.91
CA LEU A 143 -19.35 2.85 -11.51
C LEU A 143 -18.67 1.50 -11.64
N MET A 144 -17.38 1.50 -12.00
CA MET A 144 -16.59 0.29 -12.12
C MET A 144 -16.29 -0.32 -10.75
N ALA A 145 -15.87 0.48 -9.78
CA ALA A 145 -15.63 0.03 -8.42
C ALA A 145 -16.88 -0.67 -7.85
N LYS A 146 -18.06 -0.15 -8.16
CA LYS A 146 -19.33 -0.78 -7.79
C LYS A 146 -19.58 -2.10 -8.55
N ASN A 147 -19.23 -2.16 -9.84
CA ASN A 147 -19.43 -3.33 -10.69
C ASN A 147 -18.42 -4.45 -10.42
N GLU A 148 -17.25 -4.18 -9.85
CA GLU A 148 -16.28 -5.20 -9.45
C GLU A 148 -16.88 -6.24 -8.51
N PHE A 149 -17.93 -5.91 -7.79
CA PHE A 149 -18.71 -6.86 -7.00
C PHE A 149 -19.49 -7.88 -7.83
N GLN A 150 -19.77 -7.62 -9.11
CA GLN A 150 -20.56 -8.52 -9.99
C GLN A 150 -19.71 -9.46 -10.86
N ARG A 151 -18.40 -9.28 -10.88
CA ARG A 151 -17.33 -10.14 -11.41
C ARG A 151 -17.67 -10.99 -12.64
N HIS A 152 -17.70 -10.35 -13.79
CA HIS A 152 -17.58 -11.03 -15.07
C HIS A 152 -16.20 -10.66 -15.66
N PHE A 153 -15.25 -11.61 -15.59
CA PHE A 153 -13.93 -11.41 -16.18
C PHE A 153 -14.03 -11.69 -17.69
N LYS A 154 -13.53 -10.75 -18.49
CA LYS A 154 -13.43 -10.90 -19.96
C LYS A 154 -11.96 -10.81 -20.35
N ASN A 155 -11.61 -11.43 -21.46
CA ASN A 155 -10.30 -11.23 -22.06
C ASN A 155 -10.10 -9.75 -22.39
N MET A 156 -8.88 -9.29 -22.13
CA MET A 156 -8.42 -7.92 -22.35
C MET A 156 -7.15 -7.99 -23.19
N THR A 157 -6.97 -7.07 -24.11
CA THR A 157 -5.75 -6.99 -24.90
C THR A 157 -4.83 -5.92 -24.35
N ILE A 158 -3.53 -6.23 -24.28
CA ILE A 158 -2.47 -5.25 -24.06
C ILE A 158 -1.64 -5.14 -25.34
N SER A 159 -1.57 -3.94 -25.90
CA SER A 159 -0.72 -3.65 -27.07
C SER A 159 0.72 -3.36 -26.68
N GLY A 160 1.63 -3.35 -27.65
CA GLY A 160 3.00 -2.91 -27.43
C GLY A 160 3.07 -1.49 -26.87
N ARG A 161 2.23 -0.55 -27.37
CA ARG A 161 2.15 0.82 -26.85
C ARG A 161 1.71 0.84 -25.38
N THR A 162 0.69 0.09 -25.04
CA THR A 162 0.19 0.02 -23.66
C THR A 162 1.27 -0.47 -22.70
N LEU A 163 2.05 -1.47 -23.13
CA LEU A 163 3.18 -1.97 -22.36
C LEU A 163 4.31 -0.93 -22.26
N ASP A 164 4.57 -0.16 -23.31
CA ASP A 164 5.54 0.93 -23.31
C ASP A 164 5.14 2.03 -22.31
N ILE A 165 3.87 2.42 -22.24
CA ILE A 165 3.34 3.38 -21.27
C ILE A 165 3.52 2.86 -19.85
N LEU A 166 3.16 1.60 -19.58
CA LEU A 166 3.28 0.98 -18.27
C LEU A 166 4.74 0.90 -17.80
N TYR A 167 5.64 0.47 -18.68
CA TYR A 167 7.08 0.40 -18.36
C TYR A 167 7.67 1.80 -18.14
N SER A 168 7.32 2.76 -18.99
CA SER A 168 7.74 4.15 -18.88
C SER A 168 7.29 4.77 -17.54
N PHE A 169 6.03 4.56 -17.15
CA PHE A 169 5.51 5.02 -15.87
C PHE A 169 6.32 4.47 -14.69
N ALA A 170 6.58 3.16 -14.67
CA ALA A 170 7.39 2.54 -13.62
C ALA A 170 8.80 3.15 -13.56
N ASN A 171 9.46 3.25 -14.72
CA ASN A 171 10.82 3.78 -14.83
C ASN A 171 10.89 5.26 -14.42
N CYS A 172 10.01 6.10 -14.92
CA CYS A 172 9.90 7.52 -14.57
C CYS A 172 9.61 7.74 -13.07
N SER A 173 8.89 6.81 -12.46
CA SER A 173 8.59 6.87 -11.02
C SER A 173 9.69 6.25 -10.15
N GLY A 174 10.78 5.72 -10.73
CA GLY A 174 11.86 5.07 -9.98
C GLY A 174 11.43 3.76 -9.32
N LEU A 175 10.42 3.09 -9.89
CA LEU A 175 9.93 1.79 -9.43
C LEU A 175 10.35 0.68 -10.41
N HIS A 176 10.61 -0.52 -9.88
CA HIS A 176 10.89 -1.69 -10.69
C HIS A 176 9.60 -2.44 -11.01
N LEU A 177 9.30 -2.59 -12.30
CA LEU A 177 8.07 -3.24 -12.76
C LEU A 177 8.11 -4.76 -12.52
N ILE A 178 7.04 -5.31 -11.96
CA ILE A 178 6.73 -6.74 -11.93
C ILE A 178 5.47 -6.94 -12.78
N PHE A 179 5.54 -7.81 -13.77
CA PHE A 179 4.42 -8.09 -14.68
C PHE A 179 3.86 -9.50 -14.46
N GLY A 180 2.57 -9.58 -14.17
CA GLY A 180 1.84 -10.83 -14.02
C GLY A 180 1.36 -11.38 -15.36
N LEU A 181 1.91 -12.52 -15.78
CA LEU A 181 1.54 -13.23 -16.99
C LEU A 181 0.25 -14.05 -16.80
N ASN A 182 -0.48 -14.26 -17.89
CA ASN A 182 -1.72 -15.03 -17.88
C ASN A 182 -1.45 -16.54 -17.75
N ALA A 183 -1.81 -17.13 -16.62
CA ALA A 183 -1.67 -18.55 -16.34
C ALA A 183 -2.88 -19.39 -16.81
N LEU A 184 -3.95 -18.76 -17.29
CA LEU A 184 -5.16 -19.45 -17.74
C LEU A 184 -5.12 -19.88 -19.21
N LEU A 185 -4.12 -19.45 -19.98
CA LEU A 185 -3.88 -19.94 -21.33
C LEU A 185 -3.34 -21.36 -21.25
N ARG A 186 -4.13 -22.37 -21.64
CA ARG A 186 -3.76 -23.79 -21.47
C ARG A 186 -4.10 -24.63 -22.67
N LYS A 187 -3.17 -25.57 -23.00
CA LYS A 187 -3.38 -26.65 -23.94
C LYS A 187 -3.12 -27.97 -23.22
N ASN A 188 -4.06 -28.91 -23.26
CA ASN A 188 -3.92 -30.22 -22.61
C ASN A 188 -3.52 -30.14 -21.12
N HIS A 189 -4.11 -29.19 -20.37
CA HIS A 189 -3.85 -28.91 -18.96
C HIS A 189 -2.47 -28.27 -18.64
N VAL A 190 -1.57 -28.16 -19.60
CA VAL A 190 -0.27 -27.49 -19.48
C VAL A 190 -0.41 -26.01 -19.87
N TRP A 191 0.39 -25.14 -19.29
CA TRP A 191 0.42 -23.73 -19.64
C TRP A 191 0.87 -23.53 -21.10
N ASP A 192 0.06 -22.82 -21.88
CA ASP A 192 0.41 -22.39 -23.24
C ASP A 192 1.17 -21.08 -23.16
N SER A 193 2.48 -21.17 -23.31
CA SER A 193 3.39 -20.04 -23.21
C SER A 193 3.50 -19.18 -24.47
N SER A 194 2.81 -19.51 -25.57
CA SER A 194 3.00 -18.83 -26.86
C SER A 194 2.79 -17.31 -26.77
N ASN A 195 1.72 -16.86 -26.12
CA ASN A 195 1.45 -15.44 -25.94
C ASN A 195 2.46 -14.75 -24.99
N ALA A 196 2.89 -15.45 -23.95
CA ALA A 196 3.95 -14.96 -23.07
C ALA A 196 5.29 -14.82 -23.80
N GLN A 197 5.64 -15.75 -24.70
CA GLN A 197 6.86 -15.67 -25.49
C GLN A 197 6.88 -14.43 -26.40
N GLU A 198 5.76 -14.09 -27.05
CA GLU A 198 5.62 -12.88 -27.85
C GLU A 198 5.85 -11.61 -27.01
N LEU A 199 5.27 -11.56 -25.79
CA LEU A 199 5.47 -10.45 -24.86
C LEU A 199 6.92 -10.37 -24.39
N LEU A 200 7.55 -11.50 -24.00
CA LEU A 200 8.95 -11.56 -23.60
C LEU A 200 9.88 -11.10 -24.73
N GLN A 201 9.62 -11.54 -25.96
CA GLN A 201 10.39 -11.12 -27.12
C GLN A 201 10.28 -9.61 -27.36
N TYR A 202 9.09 -9.05 -27.27
CA TYR A 202 8.86 -7.61 -27.37
C TYR A 202 9.65 -6.84 -26.29
N CYS A 203 9.54 -7.25 -25.03
CA CYS A 203 10.28 -6.63 -23.92
C CYS A 203 11.80 -6.75 -24.10
N ALA A 204 12.29 -7.88 -24.58
CA ALA A 204 13.71 -8.09 -24.87
C ALA A 204 14.23 -7.17 -25.99
N LEU A 205 13.48 -7.00 -27.06
CA LEU A 205 13.80 -6.07 -28.15
C LEU A 205 13.85 -4.61 -27.66
N LYS A 206 12.93 -4.25 -26.77
CA LYS A 206 12.87 -2.91 -26.14
C LYS A 206 13.88 -2.71 -25.01
N GLN A 207 14.60 -3.75 -24.59
CA GLN A 207 15.53 -3.72 -23.46
C GLN A 207 14.86 -3.34 -22.13
N TYR A 208 13.63 -3.85 -21.89
CA TYR A 208 12.91 -3.61 -20.64
C TYR A 208 13.41 -4.51 -19.52
N ASN A 209 14.05 -3.90 -18.52
CA ASN A 209 14.48 -4.60 -17.32
C ASN A 209 13.34 -4.64 -16.30
N MET A 210 12.63 -5.77 -16.26
CA MET A 210 11.46 -5.96 -15.40
C MET A 210 11.42 -7.39 -14.86
N SER A 211 10.63 -7.63 -13.84
CA SER A 211 10.45 -8.92 -13.17
C SER A 211 9.09 -9.54 -13.51
N TRP A 212 8.91 -10.81 -13.15
CA TRP A 212 7.82 -11.63 -13.67
C TRP A 212 7.07 -12.40 -12.58
N GLU A 213 5.78 -12.56 -12.78
CA GLU A 213 4.86 -13.46 -12.08
C GLU A 213 4.06 -14.26 -13.12
N LEU A 214 3.47 -15.40 -12.71
CA LEU A 214 2.61 -16.20 -13.55
C LEU A 214 1.32 -16.57 -12.82
N GLY A 215 0.22 -15.94 -13.21
CA GLY A 215 -1.09 -16.11 -12.61
C GLY A 215 -1.32 -15.31 -11.34
N ASN A 216 -2.59 -15.13 -10.99
CA ASN A 216 -3.04 -14.40 -9.80
C ASN A 216 -4.08 -15.20 -9.02
N GLU A 217 -3.78 -15.55 -7.77
CA GLU A 217 -4.62 -16.36 -6.90
C GLU A 217 -5.08 -17.68 -7.55
N PRO A 218 -4.14 -18.59 -7.88
CA PRO A 218 -4.45 -19.85 -8.58
C PRO A 218 -5.43 -20.74 -7.81
N ASN A 219 -5.52 -20.59 -6.50
CA ASN A 219 -6.53 -21.23 -5.65
C ASN A 219 -7.97 -20.80 -6.01
N SER A 220 -8.15 -19.77 -6.80
CA SER A 220 -9.46 -19.25 -7.22
C SER A 220 -9.79 -19.48 -8.72
N PHE A 221 -8.88 -20.05 -9.52
CA PHE A 221 -9.04 -20.26 -10.96
C PHE A 221 -10.31 -21.03 -11.33
N ARG A 222 -10.67 -22.06 -10.53
CA ARG A 222 -11.91 -22.80 -10.77
C ARG A 222 -13.15 -21.90 -10.68
N ARG A 223 -13.16 -20.95 -9.77
CA ARG A 223 -14.29 -20.01 -9.60
C ARG A 223 -14.27 -18.91 -10.66
N LYS A 224 -13.07 -18.45 -11.04
CA LYS A 224 -12.90 -17.31 -11.97
C LYS A 224 -13.08 -17.73 -13.43
N ALA A 225 -12.58 -18.93 -13.80
CA ALA A 225 -12.48 -19.38 -15.20
C ALA A 225 -12.91 -20.84 -15.43
N GLY A 226 -13.43 -21.54 -14.41
CA GLY A 226 -13.77 -22.96 -14.52
C GLY A 226 -12.55 -23.91 -14.56
N ILE A 227 -11.34 -23.39 -14.57
CA ILE A 227 -10.08 -24.13 -14.72
C ILE A 227 -9.52 -24.51 -13.36
N LYS A 228 -9.11 -25.78 -13.20
CA LYS A 228 -8.44 -26.25 -12.00
C LYS A 228 -6.98 -26.56 -12.31
N VAL A 229 -6.07 -25.88 -11.63
CA VAL A 229 -4.63 -26.14 -11.66
C VAL A 229 -4.20 -26.69 -10.31
N ARG A 230 -3.37 -27.74 -10.30
CA ARG A 230 -2.74 -28.27 -9.09
C ARG A 230 -1.48 -27.48 -8.77
N GLY A 231 -1.06 -27.44 -7.49
CA GLY A 231 0.17 -26.76 -7.09
C GLY A 231 1.41 -27.28 -7.85
N THR A 232 1.55 -28.61 -7.95
CA THR A 232 2.65 -29.24 -8.71
C THR A 232 2.68 -28.80 -10.18
N GLN A 233 1.51 -28.83 -10.87
CA GLN A 233 1.42 -28.36 -12.25
C GLN A 233 1.81 -26.88 -12.39
N LEU A 234 1.36 -26.04 -11.46
CA LEU A 234 1.77 -24.63 -11.47
C LEU A 234 3.28 -24.47 -11.26
N GLY A 235 3.89 -25.32 -10.43
CA GLY A 235 5.35 -25.35 -10.27
C GLY A 235 6.08 -25.72 -11.56
N GLU A 236 5.57 -26.70 -12.33
CA GLU A 236 6.08 -27.08 -13.64
C GLU A 236 5.91 -25.92 -14.66
N ASP A 237 4.77 -25.22 -14.64
CA ASP A 237 4.52 -24.04 -15.47
C ASP A 237 5.53 -22.92 -15.16
N PHE A 238 5.88 -22.71 -13.89
CA PHE A 238 6.92 -21.76 -13.47
C PHE A 238 8.34 -22.19 -13.92
N GLN A 239 8.67 -23.48 -13.86
CA GLN A 239 9.93 -23.98 -14.40
C GLN A 239 10.04 -23.74 -15.91
N HIS A 240 8.92 -23.92 -16.62
CA HIS A 240 8.85 -23.60 -18.04
C HIS A 240 9.06 -22.10 -18.30
N LEU A 241 8.40 -21.22 -17.53
CA LEU A 241 8.64 -19.77 -17.61
C LEU A 241 10.08 -19.41 -17.30
N TYR A 242 10.67 -20.01 -16.26
CA TYR A 242 12.08 -19.79 -15.90
C TYR A 242 13.01 -20.14 -17.07
N SER A 243 12.78 -21.26 -17.75
CA SER A 243 13.53 -21.65 -18.93
C SER A 243 13.38 -20.65 -20.07
N LEU A 244 12.17 -20.15 -20.32
CA LEU A 244 11.92 -19.12 -21.32
C LEU A 244 12.63 -17.80 -21.02
N LEU A 245 12.63 -17.35 -19.77
CA LEU A 245 13.33 -16.13 -19.37
C LEU A 245 14.82 -16.24 -19.65
N HIS A 246 15.43 -17.41 -19.41
CA HIS A 246 16.85 -17.64 -19.68
C HIS A 246 17.24 -17.72 -21.16
N MET A 247 16.26 -17.77 -22.09
CA MET A 247 16.52 -17.61 -23.53
C MET A 247 16.88 -16.16 -23.89
N PHE A 248 16.57 -15.19 -23.03
CA PHE A 248 16.83 -13.78 -23.26
C PHE A 248 17.86 -13.25 -22.25
N ARG A 249 19.02 -12.83 -22.72
CA ARG A 249 20.13 -12.35 -21.88
C ARG A 249 19.70 -11.26 -20.87
N ILE A 250 18.77 -10.39 -21.26
CA ILE A 250 18.29 -9.30 -20.40
C ILE A 250 17.55 -9.81 -19.16
N PHE A 251 16.94 -11.00 -19.23
CA PHE A 251 16.16 -11.54 -18.12
C PHE A 251 16.93 -12.50 -17.22
N ASN A 252 18.20 -12.80 -17.50
CA ASN A 252 19.00 -13.73 -16.71
C ASN A 252 19.10 -13.35 -15.22
N HIS A 253 18.95 -12.07 -14.88
CA HIS A 253 19.05 -11.55 -13.52
C HIS A 253 17.76 -10.86 -13.04
N THR A 254 16.66 -11.01 -13.76
CA THR A 254 15.37 -10.48 -13.35
C THR A 254 14.71 -11.40 -12.31
N GLY A 255 13.84 -10.82 -11.46
CA GLY A 255 13.14 -11.59 -10.44
C GLY A 255 11.99 -12.42 -11.04
N LEU A 256 11.83 -13.64 -10.51
CA LEU A 256 10.66 -14.48 -10.70
C LEU A 256 10.00 -14.69 -9.34
N TYR A 257 8.75 -14.24 -9.20
CA TYR A 257 8.01 -14.26 -7.95
C TYR A 257 6.73 -15.09 -8.11
N GLY A 258 6.31 -15.77 -7.05
CA GLY A 258 5.12 -16.61 -7.11
C GLY A 258 4.86 -17.41 -5.84
N PRO A 259 3.71 -18.08 -5.75
CA PRO A 259 2.67 -18.22 -6.79
C PRO A 259 1.50 -17.24 -6.68
N ASP A 260 1.63 -16.13 -5.95
CA ASP A 260 0.55 -15.17 -5.69
C ASP A 260 -0.73 -15.82 -5.15
N ILE A 261 -0.51 -16.73 -4.22
CA ILE A 261 -1.61 -17.51 -3.65
C ILE A 261 -2.43 -16.66 -2.69
N GLY A 262 -3.75 -16.80 -2.76
CA GLY A 262 -4.65 -16.14 -1.81
C GLY A 262 -4.43 -16.62 -0.37
N GLN A 263 -4.91 -15.83 0.58
CA GLN A 263 -4.78 -16.06 2.02
C GLN A 263 -5.11 -17.50 2.43
N PRO A 264 -4.29 -18.16 3.26
CA PRO A 264 -4.43 -19.55 3.67
C PRO A 264 -5.56 -19.74 4.70
N ARG A 265 -6.80 -19.51 4.29
CA ARG A 265 -8.00 -19.69 5.14
C ARG A 265 -8.47 -21.14 5.22
N ARG A 266 -8.02 -22.01 4.33
CA ARG A 266 -8.46 -23.39 4.19
C ARG A 266 -7.30 -24.32 3.83
N ARG A 267 -7.34 -25.55 4.33
CA ARG A 267 -6.32 -26.58 4.07
C ARG A 267 -5.97 -26.76 2.58
N PRO A 268 -6.91 -26.74 1.60
CA PRO A 268 -6.56 -26.87 0.18
C PRO A 268 -5.61 -25.79 -0.35
N ILE A 269 -5.64 -24.58 0.20
CA ILE A 269 -4.74 -23.50 -0.20
C ILE A 269 -3.31 -23.82 0.24
N ILE A 270 -3.12 -24.28 1.48
CA ILE A 270 -1.82 -24.74 2.01
C ILE A 270 -1.29 -25.94 1.21
N THR A 271 -2.17 -26.90 0.86
CA THR A 271 -1.79 -28.05 0.04
C THR A 271 -1.32 -27.63 -1.35
N MET A 272 -1.98 -26.63 -1.94
CA MET A 272 -1.59 -26.07 -3.23
C MET A 272 -0.23 -25.38 -3.15
N LEU A 273 -0.03 -24.52 -2.13
CA LEU A 273 1.25 -23.87 -1.91
C LEU A 273 2.38 -24.88 -1.73
N LYS A 274 2.16 -25.91 -0.90
CA LYS A 274 3.14 -26.96 -0.68
C LYS A 274 3.54 -27.65 -1.99
N GLY A 275 2.56 -28.14 -2.77
CA GLY A 275 2.84 -28.80 -4.04
C GLY A 275 3.52 -27.89 -5.06
N PHE A 276 3.20 -26.60 -5.07
CA PHE A 276 3.89 -25.61 -5.91
C PHE A 276 5.36 -25.45 -5.50
N LEU A 277 5.63 -25.29 -4.20
CA LEU A 277 7.00 -25.09 -3.72
C LEU A 277 7.86 -26.34 -3.87
N GLU A 278 7.27 -27.54 -3.72
CA GLU A 278 8.00 -28.83 -3.94
C GLU A 278 8.47 -28.98 -5.39
N THR A 279 7.77 -28.37 -6.35
CA THR A 279 8.09 -28.49 -7.79
C THR A 279 8.84 -27.26 -8.33
N GLY A 280 8.35 -26.05 -8.03
CA GLY A 280 8.87 -24.80 -8.63
C GLY A 280 9.52 -23.84 -7.62
N GLY A 281 9.61 -24.19 -6.34
CA GLY A 281 10.04 -23.23 -5.32
C GLY A 281 11.50 -22.78 -5.42
N GLU A 282 12.39 -23.65 -5.88
CA GLU A 282 13.84 -23.38 -5.94
C GLU A 282 14.21 -22.27 -6.93
N ILE A 283 13.47 -22.11 -8.01
CA ILE A 283 13.74 -21.10 -9.04
C ILE A 283 13.23 -19.71 -8.66
N LEU A 284 12.44 -19.57 -7.60
CA LEU A 284 11.87 -18.30 -7.19
C LEU A 284 12.89 -17.41 -6.49
N ASN A 285 12.79 -16.10 -6.70
CA ASN A 285 13.48 -15.09 -5.90
C ASN A 285 12.73 -14.79 -4.58
N ALA A 286 11.40 -14.91 -4.59
CA ALA A 286 10.59 -14.86 -3.38
C ALA A 286 9.26 -15.61 -3.55
N VAL A 287 8.75 -16.13 -2.43
CA VAL A 287 7.42 -16.74 -2.34
C VAL A 287 6.40 -15.64 -2.07
N THR A 288 5.39 -15.51 -2.93
CA THR A 288 4.36 -14.48 -2.84
C THR A 288 3.01 -15.05 -2.41
N TRP A 289 2.30 -14.30 -1.57
CA TRP A 289 0.95 -14.61 -1.13
C TRP A 289 0.17 -13.32 -0.84
N HIS A 290 -1.17 -13.41 -0.78
CA HIS A 290 -2.06 -12.27 -0.62
C HIS A 290 -2.72 -12.25 0.75
N HIS A 291 -2.97 -11.04 1.29
CA HIS A 291 -3.67 -10.89 2.56
C HIS A 291 -4.58 -9.67 2.59
N TYR A 292 -5.82 -9.91 3.02
CA TYR A 292 -6.81 -8.90 3.37
C TYR A 292 -7.46 -9.27 4.71
N TYR A 293 -7.69 -8.30 5.56
CA TYR A 293 -8.28 -8.54 6.89
C TYR A 293 -9.73 -8.97 6.80
N VAL A 294 -10.55 -8.24 6.04
CA VAL A 294 -12.01 -8.36 6.02
C VAL A 294 -12.57 -8.38 4.60
N ASN A 295 -13.88 -8.67 4.50
CA ASN A 295 -14.62 -8.55 3.25
C ASN A 295 -15.18 -7.13 3.12
N GLY A 296 -14.87 -6.44 2.02
CA GLY A 296 -15.31 -5.06 1.80
C GLY A 296 -16.83 -4.86 1.74
N ARG A 297 -17.59 -5.94 1.46
CA ARG A 297 -19.04 -5.86 1.35
C ARG A 297 -19.78 -5.69 2.69
N ASN A 298 -19.18 -6.16 3.78
CA ASN A 298 -19.79 -6.18 5.10
C ASN A 298 -18.83 -5.75 6.22
N ALA A 299 -17.72 -5.12 5.85
CA ALA A 299 -16.80 -4.53 6.81
C ALA A 299 -17.43 -3.31 7.51
N SER A 300 -17.10 -3.13 8.77
CA SER A 300 -17.54 -2.03 9.61
C SER A 300 -16.37 -1.27 10.20
N LEU A 301 -16.61 -0.06 10.69
CA LEU A 301 -15.60 0.75 11.40
C LEU A 301 -14.95 -0.04 12.56
N LYS A 302 -15.75 -0.84 13.27
CA LYS A 302 -15.28 -1.66 14.38
C LYS A 302 -14.21 -2.67 13.97
N ASP A 303 -14.32 -3.23 12.77
CA ASP A 303 -13.33 -4.18 12.25
C ASP A 303 -11.98 -3.52 12.01
N PHE A 304 -11.98 -2.27 11.55
CA PHE A 304 -10.75 -1.50 11.29
C PHE A 304 -9.98 -1.11 12.56
N LEU A 305 -10.67 -1.06 13.70
CA LEU A 305 -10.10 -0.71 15.01
C LEU A 305 -9.97 -1.92 15.95
N SER A 306 -10.25 -3.14 15.46
CA SER A 306 -10.22 -4.36 16.27
C SER A 306 -8.81 -4.95 16.37
N PRO A 307 -8.21 -5.03 17.59
CA PRO A 307 -6.93 -5.71 17.78
C PRO A 307 -6.96 -7.17 17.30
N GLN A 308 -8.08 -7.88 17.48
CA GLN A 308 -8.26 -9.27 17.08
C GLN A 308 -8.21 -9.44 15.56
N VAL A 309 -8.78 -8.49 14.81
CA VAL A 309 -8.71 -8.47 13.34
C VAL A 309 -7.26 -8.23 12.90
N LEU A 310 -6.56 -7.28 13.51
CA LEU A 310 -5.15 -6.99 13.20
C LEU A 310 -4.25 -8.19 13.53
N ASP A 311 -4.46 -8.85 14.67
CA ASP A 311 -3.68 -10.03 15.10
C ASP A 311 -3.90 -11.25 14.18
N SER A 312 -4.97 -11.29 13.39
CA SER A 312 -5.20 -12.36 12.42
C SER A 312 -4.09 -12.48 11.37
N LEU A 313 -3.41 -11.37 11.06
CA LEU A 313 -2.25 -11.37 10.14
C LEU A 313 -1.10 -12.24 10.67
N VAL A 314 -0.84 -12.20 11.98
CA VAL A 314 0.23 -13.00 12.62
C VAL A 314 0.01 -14.50 12.38
N LEU A 315 -1.23 -14.96 12.52
CA LEU A 315 -1.58 -16.36 12.29
C LEU A 315 -1.30 -16.77 10.83
N ARG A 316 -1.68 -15.90 9.87
CA ARG A 316 -1.50 -16.19 8.43
C ARG A 316 -0.04 -16.15 8.01
N ILE A 317 0.74 -15.21 8.53
CA ILE A 317 2.18 -15.17 8.31
C ILE A 317 2.83 -16.47 8.80
N ASN A 318 2.51 -16.91 10.03
CA ASN A 318 3.07 -18.13 10.60
C ASN A 318 2.70 -19.39 9.78
N GLU A 319 1.46 -19.49 9.28
CA GLU A 319 1.04 -20.61 8.42
C GLU A 319 1.87 -20.67 7.13
N ILE A 320 2.11 -19.54 6.47
CA ILE A 320 2.96 -19.47 5.26
C ILE A 320 4.41 -19.84 5.59
N PHE A 321 5.00 -19.23 6.62
CA PHE A 321 6.39 -19.52 7.00
C PHE A 321 6.62 -20.98 7.38
N GLN A 322 5.63 -21.64 8.02
CA GLN A 322 5.72 -23.08 8.32
C GLN A 322 5.81 -23.94 7.05
N VAL A 323 5.11 -23.57 5.99
CA VAL A 323 5.20 -24.29 4.70
C VAL A 323 6.53 -24.00 4.03
N VAL A 324 6.91 -22.73 3.91
CA VAL A 324 8.16 -22.31 3.24
C VAL A 324 9.38 -22.92 3.92
N ALA A 325 9.49 -22.83 5.25
CA ALA A 325 10.60 -23.39 6.00
C ALA A 325 10.76 -24.92 5.86
N LYS A 326 9.68 -25.65 5.58
CA LYS A 326 9.70 -27.10 5.38
C LYS A 326 10.02 -27.50 3.94
N THR A 327 9.75 -26.64 2.96
CA THR A 327 9.81 -26.98 1.53
C THR A 327 10.99 -26.34 0.84
N VAL A 328 11.19 -25.03 1.05
CA VAL A 328 12.25 -24.22 0.46
C VAL A 328 12.81 -23.27 1.54
N PRO A 329 13.59 -23.81 2.49
CA PRO A 329 14.18 -23.01 3.56
C PRO A 329 14.97 -21.84 2.97
N ASP A 330 15.06 -20.74 3.69
CA ASP A 330 15.77 -19.51 3.32
C ASP A 330 15.17 -18.67 2.16
N LYS A 331 14.11 -19.13 1.51
CA LYS A 331 13.39 -18.30 0.54
C LYS A 331 12.70 -17.11 1.21
N LYS A 332 12.86 -15.94 0.62
CA LYS A 332 12.16 -14.74 1.03
C LYS A 332 10.66 -14.90 0.84
N VAL A 333 9.88 -14.30 1.73
CA VAL A 333 8.42 -14.33 1.69
C VAL A 333 7.89 -12.90 1.59
N TRP A 334 7.03 -12.66 0.61
CA TRP A 334 6.43 -11.36 0.34
C TRP A 334 4.91 -11.39 0.46
N LEU A 335 4.34 -10.30 0.92
CA LEU A 335 2.94 -9.98 0.66
C LEU A 335 2.85 -9.40 -0.75
N GLY A 336 2.60 -10.26 -1.74
CA GLY A 336 2.56 -9.91 -3.16
C GLY A 336 1.37 -9.02 -3.52
N GLU A 337 0.28 -9.10 -2.74
CA GLU A 337 -0.88 -8.22 -2.86
C GLU A 337 -1.57 -8.07 -1.50
N THR A 338 -1.82 -6.84 -1.06
CA THR A 338 -2.49 -6.63 0.22
C THR A 338 -3.13 -5.27 0.36
N SER A 339 -4.24 -5.21 1.14
CA SER A 339 -4.88 -3.98 1.59
C SER A 339 -5.73 -4.25 2.85
N SER A 340 -6.68 -3.36 3.18
CA SER A 340 -7.60 -3.51 4.31
C SER A 340 -8.65 -4.59 4.06
N ALA A 341 -9.40 -4.50 2.96
CA ALA A 341 -10.55 -5.36 2.66
C ALA A 341 -10.50 -5.89 1.21
N TYR A 342 -10.79 -7.20 1.02
CA TYR A 342 -10.88 -7.78 -0.32
C TYR A 342 -12.21 -7.44 -1.02
N GLY A 343 -12.24 -7.58 -2.35
CA GLY A 343 -13.39 -7.24 -3.18
C GLY A 343 -13.45 -5.76 -3.50
N GLY A 344 -12.32 -5.14 -3.84
CA GLY A 344 -12.24 -3.72 -4.21
C GLY A 344 -12.17 -2.74 -3.03
N GLY A 345 -12.05 -3.23 -1.79
CA GLY A 345 -12.08 -2.39 -0.58
C GLY A 345 -13.47 -2.24 0.02
N ALA A 346 -13.57 -1.65 1.20
CA ALA A 346 -14.82 -1.28 1.84
C ALA A 346 -15.13 0.19 1.53
N PRO A 347 -16.27 0.49 0.88
CA PRO A 347 -16.69 1.87 0.65
C PRO A 347 -16.70 2.66 1.96
N ASP A 348 -16.30 3.92 1.90
CA ASP A 348 -16.25 4.86 3.03
C ASP A 348 -15.43 4.41 4.25
N LEU A 349 -14.56 3.41 4.08
CA LEU A 349 -13.63 2.93 5.10
C LEU A 349 -12.22 2.75 4.54
N SER A 350 -12.06 2.02 3.42
CA SER A 350 -10.75 1.66 2.89
C SER A 350 -9.98 2.83 2.27
N ASN A 351 -10.66 3.90 1.91
CA ASN A 351 -10.13 5.17 1.38
C ASN A 351 -10.20 6.32 2.41
N ARG A 352 -10.40 5.99 3.69
CA ARG A 352 -10.57 6.96 4.76
C ARG A 352 -9.42 6.87 5.77
N TYR A 353 -9.34 7.87 6.64
CA TYR A 353 -8.32 7.94 7.69
C TYR A 353 -8.23 6.65 8.53
N VAL A 354 -9.37 6.03 8.84
CA VAL A 354 -9.41 4.79 9.62
C VAL A 354 -8.64 3.63 8.98
N ALA A 355 -8.48 3.60 7.66
CA ALA A 355 -7.72 2.55 6.98
C ALA A 355 -6.23 2.55 7.40
N GLY A 356 -5.70 3.71 7.77
CA GLY A 356 -4.32 3.88 8.21
C GLY A 356 -3.96 3.01 9.42
N PHE A 357 -4.90 2.67 10.29
CA PHE A 357 -4.63 1.75 11.41
C PHE A 357 -4.30 0.35 10.91
N MET A 358 -5.08 -0.19 9.97
CA MET A 358 -4.78 -1.48 9.35
C MET A 358 -3.49 -1.45 8.54
N TRP A 359 -3.24 -0.34 7.83
CA TRP A 359 -2.08 -0.23 6.95
C TRP A 359 -0.77 -0.10 7.73
N LEU A 360 -0.69 0.79 8.71
CA LEU A 360 0.52 1.00 9.51
C LEU A 360 0.85 -0.23 10.36
N ASP A 361 -0.17 -0.86 10.97
CA ASP A 361 0.00 -2.09 11.73
C ASP A 361 0.52 -3.23 10.86
N LYS A 362 -0.02 -3.36 9.64
CA LYS A 362 0.44 -4.37 8.67
C LYS A 362 1.91 -4.19 8.31
N LEU A 363 2.35 -2.97 8.06
CA LEU A 363 3.76 -2.67 7.77
C LEU A 363 4.64 -3.08 8.97
N GLY A 364 4.26 -2.69 10.19
CA GLY A 364 5.00 -3.02 11.40
C GLY A 364 5.06 -4.52 11.69
N LEU A 365 3.92 -5.21 11.65
CA LEU A 365 3.85 -6.67 11.86
C LEU A 365 4.62 -7.44 10.78
N SER A 366 4.44 -7.08 9.52
CA SER A 366 5.11 -7.74 8.39
C SER A 366 6.63 -7.65 8.54
N ALA A 367 7.16 -6.44 8.80
CA ALA A 367 8.59 -6.24 9.02
C ALA A 367 9.10 -7.04 10.23
N LYS A 368 8.38 -6.99 11.36
CA LYS A 368 8.74 -7.71 12.59
C LYS A 368 8.76 -9.22 12.40
N LEU A 369 7.84 -9.78 11.61
CA LEU A 369 7.65 -11.22 11.46
C LEU A 369 8.42 -11.84 10.28
N GLY A 370 9.12 -11.05 9.46
CA GLY A 370 10.02 -11.58 8.42
C GLY A 370 9.52 -11.49 6.99
N ILE A 371 8.43 -10.80 6.74
CA ILE A 371 8.04 -10.42 5.39
C ILE A 371 9.07 -9.42 4.86
N ASP A 372 9.61 -9.69 3.67
CA ASP A 372 10.69 -8.90 3.08
C ASP A 372 10.17 -7.74 2.21
N VAL A 373 9.01 -7.90 1.58
CA VAL A 373 8.31 -6.88 0.77
C VAL A 373 6.81 -6.96 0.99
N VAL A 374 6.16 -5.80 1.01
CA VAL A 374 4.70 -5.62 1.11
C VAL A 374 4.22 -4.77 -0.05
N ILE A 375 3.42 -5.36 -0.95
CA ILE A 375 2.90 -4.68 -2.14
C ILE A 375 1.45 -4.24 -1.89
N ARG A 376 1.24 -2.93 -1.83
CA ARG A 376 -0.08 -2.33 -1.60
C ARG A 376 -0.96 -2.40 -2.85
N GLN A 377 -2.10 -3.05 -2.73
CA GLN A 377 -3.22 -2.98 -3.66
C GLN A 377 -4.12 -1.83 -3.21
N VAL A 378 -4.23 -0.76 -3.95
CA VAL A 378 -3.71 -0.36 -5.25
C VAL A 378 -3.18 1.08 -5.17
N LEU A 379 -2.21 1.43 -6.01
CA LEU A 379 -1.75 2.82 -6.11
C LEU A 379 -2.88 3.71 -6.65
N PHE A 380 -3.44 3.33 -7.79
CA PHE A 380 -4.45 4.04 -8.55
C PHE A 380 -5.36 3.04 -9.26
N GLY A 381 -6.67 3.31 -9.38
CA GLY A 381 -7.60 2.43 -10.07
C GLY A 381 -9.05 2.57 -9.58
N ALA A 382 -9.94 1.76 -10.16
CA ALA A 382 -11.35 1.72 -9.79
C ALA A 382 -11.59 0.82 -8.56
N ALA A 383 -11.10 1.23 -7.41
CA ALA A 383 -11.27 0.50 -6.15
C ALA A 383 -11.34 1.46 -4.97
N TYR A 384 -11.92 1.03 -3.86
CA TYR A 384 -12.04 1.87 -2.65
C TYR A 384 -10.79 1.84 -1.77
N TYR A 385 -9.80 0.98 -2.03
CA TYR A 385 -8.55 0.92 -1.27
C TYR A 385 -7.36 1.60 -1.96
N GLN A 386 -7.62 2.41 -3.01
CA GLN A 386 -6.55 3.12 -3.72
C GLN A 386 -5.81 4.11 -2.81
N LEU A 387 -4.55 4.37 -3.13
CA LEU A 387 -3.74 5.39 -2.47
C LEU A 387 -3.99 6.80 -3.04
N VAL A 388 -4.28 6.87 -4.33
CA VAL A 388 -4.60 8.09 -5.07
C VAL A 388 -6.04 7.95 -5.57
N ASP A 389 -6.86 8.97 -5.34
CA ASP A 389 -8.27 8.94 -5.69
C ASP A 389 -8.53 9.13 -7.19
N TRP A 390 -9.80 9.22 -7.56
CA TRP A 390 -10.21 9.34 -8.96
C TRP A 390 -9.96 10.73 -9.57
N HIS A 391 -9.58 11.72 -8.76
CA HIS A 391 -9.13 13.06 -9.16
C HIS A 391 -7.61 13.20 -9.12
N LEU A 392 -6.90 12.10 -8.94
CA LEU A 392 -5.46 12.03 -8.69
C LEU A 392 -5.03 12.77 -7.42
N ASP A 393 -5.91 12.88 -6.42
CA ASP A 393 -5.55 13.43 -5.12
C ASP A 393 -5.11 12.34 -4.13
N PRO A 394 -4.07 12.59 -3.34
CA PRO A 394 -3.54 11.60 -2.41
C PRO A 394 -4.45 11.42 -1.19
N LEU A 395 -4.84 10.16 -0.93
CA LEU A 395 -5.67 9.74 0.19
C LEU A 395 -4.85 9.53 1.48
N PRO A 396 -5.48 9.34 2.66
CA PRO A 396 -4.77 9.20 3.94
C PRO A 396 -3.66 8.15 3.95
N ASP A 397 -3.89 6.97 3.37
CA ASP A 397 -2.89 5.90 3.31
C ASP A 397 -1.70 6.23 2.37
N TYR A 398 -1.90 7.11 1.39
CA TYR A 398 -0.78 7.64 0.59
C TYR A 398 0.17 8.47 1.47
N TRP A 399 -0.36 9.45 2.20
CA TRP A 399 0.43 10.29 3.08
C TRP A 399 1.15 9.49 4.17
N LEU A 400 0.46 8.49 4.72
CA LEU A 400 1.04 7.55 5.66
C LEU A 400 2.22 6.77 5.04
N SER A 401 2.05 6.28 3.81
CA SER A 401 3.08 5.56 3.06
C SER A 401 4.29 6.46 2.74
N LEU A 402 4.05 7.70 2.35
CA LEU A 402 5.09 8.70 2.10
C LEU A 402 5.94 8.97 3.35
N ILE A 403 5.28 9.20 4.49
CA ILE A 403 5.96 9.46 5.76
C ILE A 403 6.74 8.21 6.21
N TYR A 404 6.15 7.02 6.07
CA TYR A 404 6.85 5.76 6.32
C TYR A 404 8.14 5.65 5.50
N LYS A 405 8.06 5.88 4.19
CA LYS A 405 9.23 5.86 3.27
C LYS A 405 10.31 6.87 3.67
N LYS A 406 9.91 8.06 4.08
CA LYS A 406 10.85 9.12 4.48
C LYS A 406 11.58 8.82 5.80
N LEU A 407 10.91 8.17 6.74
CA LEU A 407 11.40 8.09 8.13
C LEU A 407 11.90 6.69 8.52
N VAL A 408 11.29 5.63 7.99
CA VAL A 408 11.52 4.26 8.46
C VAL A 408 12.59 3.58 7.62
N GLY A 409 13.71 3.22 8.25
CA GLY A 409 14.81 2.50 7.61
C GLY A 409 14.58 0.99 7.57
N ILE A 410 15.48 0.29 6.91
CA ILE A 410 15.35 -1.14 6.63
C ILE A 410 15.70 -2.06 7.81
N LYS A 411 16.46 -1.60 8.81
CA LYS A 411 16.83 -2.39 9.99
C LYS A 411 15.70 -2.33 11.03
N VAL A 412 15.05 -3.45 11.29
CA VAL A 412 13.95 -3.62 12.26
C VAL A 412 14.54 -3.84 13.64
N LEU A 413 14.08 -3.10 14.64
CA LEU A 413 14.49 -3.27 16.03
C LEU A 413 13.48 -4.10 16.81
N ASN A 414 13.95 -4.87 17.78
CA ASN A 414 13.07 -5.61 18.66
C ASN A 414 12.47 -4.67 19.72
N ILE A 415 11.15 -4.64 19.76
CA ILE A 415 10.41 -3.81 20.71
C ILE A 415 9.33 -4.64 21.40
N SER A 416 9.17 -4.42 22.70
CA SER A 416 8.10 -5.00 23.51
C SER A 416 7.33 -3.91 24.24
N SER A 417 6.05 -4.13 24.47
CA SER A 417 5.20 -3.22 25.22
C SER A 417 4.46 -3.97 26.31
N THR A 418 4.49 -3.43 27.53
CA THR A 418 3.74 -3.93 28.67
C THR A 418 2.65 -2.92 29.03
N GLN A 419 1.40 -3.35 28.93
CA GLN A 419 0.26 -2.55 29.38
C GLN A 419 -0.04 -2.89 30.83
N SER A 420 -0.10 -1.88 31.69
CA SER A 420 -0.42 -2.04 33.11
C SER A 420 -1.90 -2.33 33.41
N ASP A 421 -2.77 -2.34 32.39
CA ASP A 421 -4.22 -2.41 32.55
C ASP A 421 -4.86 -3.67 31.95
N GLY A 422 -5.54 -4.44 32.80
CA GLY A 422 -6.20 -5.71 32.50
C GLY A 422 -7.41 -5.67 31.54
N GLY A 423 -7.70 -4.55 30.85
CA GLY A 423 -8.95 -4.39 30.10
C GLY A 423 -8.85 -4.26 28.57
N ASN A 424 -7.78 -3.70 28.04
CA ASN A 424 -7.68 -3.38 26.60
C ASN A 424 -6.32 -3.78 25.99
N LYS A 425 -5.98 -5.06 26.10
CA LYS A 425 -4.75 -5.61 25.48
C LYS A 425 -4.77 -5.37 23.97
N GLY A 426 -3.66 -4.85 23.42
CA GLY A 426 -3.45 -4.69 21.98
C GLY A 426 -4.02 -3.42 21.36
N THR A 427 -4.62 -2.49 22.11
CA THR A 427 -5.12 -1.21 21.57
C THR A 427 -4.04 -0.18 21.27
N LEU A 428 -2.86 -0.28 21.91
CA LEU A 428 -1.65 0.43 21.51
C LEU A 428 -0.72 -0.55 20.77
N ARG A 429 -0.35 -0.19 19.55
CA ARG A 429 0.57 -0.96 18.71
C ARG A 429 1.82 -0.12 18.49
N VAL A 430 3.01 -0.69 18.71
CA VAL A 430 4.28 0.03 18.61
C VAL A 430 5.30 -0.79 17.86
N TYR A 431 6.03 -0.14 16.98
CA TYR A 431 7.08 -0.72 16.15
C TYR A 431 8.27 0.23 16.10
N MET A 432 9.47 -0.30 15.84
CA MET A 432 10.69 0.50 15.80
C MET A 432 11.65 -0.03 14.73
N HIS A 433 12.22 0.91 14.00
CA HIS A 433 13.30 0.66 13.05
C HIS A 433 14.43 1.66 13.27
N CYS A 434 15.60 1.40 12.70
CA CYS A 434 16.55 2.47 12.47
C CYS A 434 15.92 3.53 11.59
N THR A 435 16.26 4.80 11.79
CA THR A 435 15.79 5.88 10.91
C THR A 435 16.36 5.69 9.52
N ASN A 436 15.57 6.02 8.50
CA ASN A 436 16.03 6.00 7.11
C ASN A 436 17.24 6.93 6.94
N PRO A 437 18.40 6.44 6.49
CA PRO A 437 19.60 7.26 6.33
C PRO A 437 19.46 8.38 5.28
N ASN A 438 18.51 8.25 4.36
CA ASN A 438 18.21 9.28 3.35
C ASN A 438 17.24 10.36 3.87
N SER A 439 16.78 10.26 5.12
CA SER A 439 15.92 11.28 5.73
C SER A 439 16.73 12.54 6.05
N GLU A 440 16.17 13.70 5.73
CA GLU A 440 16.77 15.03 6.05
C GLU A 440 17.05 15.22 7.55
N ILE A 441 16.32 14.51 8.41
CA ILE A 441 16.46 14.57 9.87
C ILE A 441 17.28 13.41 10.45
N TYR A 442 17.92 12.61 9.60
CA TYR A 442 18.73 11.49 10.03
C TYR A 442 19.95 11.95 10.84
N GLN A 443 20.24 11.20 11.90
CA GLN A 443 21.51 11.25 12.63
C GLN A 443 22.00 9.83 12.86
N LYS A 444 23.32 9.64 12.86
CA LYS A 444 23.92 8.30 13.08
C LYS A 444 23.45 7.72 14.42
N GLY A 445 22.89 6.52 14.38
CA GLY A 445 22.29 5.88 15.55
C GLY A 445 20.87 6.32 15.89
N ALA A 446 20.22 7.15 15.05
CA ALA A 446 18.83 7.53 15.21
C ALA A 446 17.88 6.36 14.98
N VAL A 447 16.77 6.36 15.73
CA VAL A 447 15.70 5.36 15.59
C VAL A 447 14.37 6.04 15.29
N THR A 448 13.53 5.36 14.51
CA THR A 448 12.16 5.76 14.23
C THR A 448 11.20 4.77 14.89
N MET A 449 10.52 5.22 15.93
CA MET A 449 9.39 4.52 16.54
C MET A 449 8.10 4.98 15.84
N PHE A 450 7.24 4.06 15.46
CA PHE A 450 5.89 4.40 15.03
C PHE A 450 4.85 3.61 15.81
N ALA A 451 3.77 4.30 16.13
CA ALA A 451 2.74 3.80 17.03
C ALA A 451 1.34 4.19 16.56
N LEU A 452 0.38 3.34 16.87
CA LEU A 452 -1.04 3.59 16.63
C LEU A 452 -1.86 3.28 17.88
N ASN A 453 -2.79 4.17 18.20
CA ASN A 453 -3.70 4.09 19.34
C ASN A 453 -5.13 3.83 18.84
N LEU A 454 -5.58 2.59 18.93
CA LEU A 454 -6.93 2.17 18.53
C LEU A 454 -8.01 2.58 19.55
N SER A 455 -7.61 3.03 20.74
CA SER A 455 -8.55 3.34 21.82
C SER A 455 -9.10 4.77 21.72
N ILE A 456 -10.25 4.99 22.36
CA ILE A 456 -10.88 6.32 22.53
C ILE A 456 -10.24 7.17 23.62
N GLN A 457 -9.12 6.74 24.19
CA GLN A 457 -8.40 7.45 25.25
C GLN A 457 -6.96 7.68 24.83
N ASP A 458 -6.40 8.82 25.19
CA ASP A 458 -4.99 9.12 25.01
C ASP A 458 -4.12 8.09 25.73
N LYS A 459 -2.97 7.77 25.12
CA LYS A 459 -1.96 6.88 25.71
C LYS A 459 -0.66 7.63 25.96
N GLN A 460 -0.13 7.49 27.16
CA GLN A 460 1.23 7.90 27.48
C GLN A 460 2.17 6.72 27.25
N VAL A 461 3.04 6.85 26.28
CA VAL A 461 4.05 5.84 25.93
C VAL A 461 5.33 6.14 26.69
N LEU A 462 5.65 5.33 27.69
CA LEU A 462 6.85 5.46 28.51
C LEU A 462 8.02 4.73 27.85
N LEU A 463 9.08 5.48 27.48
CA LEU A 463 10.28 4.95 26.84
C LEU A 463 11.24 4.42 27.92
N ARG A 464 11.23 3.10 28.14
CA ARG A 464 12.07 2.46 29.19
C ARG A 464 13.52 2.30 28.77
N PHE A 465 13.84 2.53 27.53
CA PHE A 465 15.19 2.42 26.95
C PHE A 465 15.97 3.74 26.98
N GLY A 466 15.42 4.82 27.53
CA GLY A 466 16.15 6.07 27.72
C GLY A 466 15.30 7.32 27.94
N ARG A 467 16.00 8.42 28.19
CA ARG A 467 15.48 9.79 28.13
C ARG A 467 16.19 10.54 27.03
N PHE A 468 15.45 11.19 26.17
CA PHE A 468 15.96 11.78 24.94
C PHE A 468 15.64 13.26 24.88
N ASN A 469 16.56 14.04 24.31
CA ASN A 469 16.46 15.48 24.16
C ASN A 469 16.02 15.90 22.75
N LYS A 470 16.14 14.98 21.78
CA LYS A 470 15.88 15.26 20.36
C LYS A 470 14.88 14.26 19.79
N ILE A 471 13.61 14.42 20.18
CA ILE A 471 12.49 13.65 19.62
C ILE A 471 11.73 14.54 18.63
N ILE A 472 11.53 14.06 17.40
CA ILE A 472 10.75 14.75 16.37
C ILE A 472 9.49 13.92 16.11
N GLN A 473 8.33 14.51 16.34
CA GLN A 473 7.02 13.91 16.19
C GLN A 473 6.43 14.22 14.81
N PHE A 474 5.81 13.21 14.23
CA PHE A 474 4.97 13.27 13.04
C PHE A 474 3.63 12.64 13.39
N LEU A 475 2.73 13.42 13.99
CA LEU A 475 1.40 12.99 14.42
C LEU A 475 0.42 13.16 13.27
N LEU A 476 -0.25 12.07 12.90
CA LEU A 476 -1.29 12.02 11.89
C LEU A 476 -2.66 11.94 12.56
N GLN A 477 -3.56 12.83 12.17
CA GLN A 477 -4.92 12.94 12.65
C GLN A 477 -5.89 13.17 11.49
N PRO A 478 -7.21 12.92 11.66
CA PRO A 478 -8.19 13.23 10.63
C PRO A 478 -8.06 14.66 10.12
N GLY A 479 -8.15 14.85 8.82
CA GLY A 479 -8.08 16.18 8.20
C GLY A 479 -9.35 17.00 8.44
N ASP A 480 -10.49 16.33 8.49
CA ASP A 480 -11.78 16.92 8.87
C ASP A 480 -12.19 16.39 10.26
N ASN A 481 -12.52 17.33 11.16
CA ASN A 481 -12.89 16.98 12.54
C ASN A 481 -14.35 16.50 12.64
N GLU A 482 -15.22 16.92 11.75
CA GLU A 482 -16.64 16.51 11.71
C GLU A 482 -16.78 15.10 11.15
N GLU A 483 -16.02 14.78 10.08
CA GLU A 483 -15.96 13.43 9.53
C GLU A 483 -15.18 12.46 10.44
N GLY A 484 -14.22 12.95 11.23
CA GLY A 484 -13.41 12.16 12.15
C GLY A 484 -12.70 11.00 11.45
N LEU A 485 -12.95 9.78 11.89
CA LEU A 485 -12.33 8.56 11.32
C LEU A 485 -12.70 8.30 9.85
N TYR A 486 -13.78 8.89 9.36
CA TYR A 486 -14.22 8.78 7.97
C TYR A 486 -13.60 9.84 7.05
N SER A 487 -12.74 10.72 7.56
CA SER A 487 -12.11 11.77 6.76
C SER A 487 -11.29 11.20 5.61
N GLN A 488 -11.43 11.77 4.41
CA GLN A 488 -10.60 11.48 3.23
C GLN A 488 -9.28 12.25 3.24
N SER A 489 -9.12 13.16 4.17
CA SER A 489 -7.91 13.95 4.32
C SER A 489 -7.22 13.69 5.65
N VAL A 490 -5.96 14.11 5.78
CA VAL A 490 -5.15 13.90 6.99
C VAL A 490 -4.37 15.15 7.36
N LYS A 491 -4.28 15.44 8.64
CA LYS A 491 -3.41 16.48 9.21
C LYS A 491 -2.13 15.87 9.73
N LEU A 492 -1.01 16.51 9.43
CA LEU A 492 0.29 16.24 10.04
C LEU A 492 0.59 17.33 11.07
N ASN A 493 0.71 16.97 12.34
CA ASN A 493 0.93 17.93 13.43
C ASN A 493 -0.05 19.13 13.42
N GLY A 494 -1.31 18.87 13.03
CA GLY A 494 -2.38 19.86 12.95
C GLY A 494 -2.48 20.60 11.60
N GLN A 495 -1.55 20.41 10.66
CA GLN A 495 -1.58 21.01 9.32
C GLN A 495 -2.11 20.03 8.28
N LEU A 496 -3.09 20.44 7.48
CA LEU A 496 -3.67 19.62 6.43
C LEU A 496 -2.62 19.31 5.35
N LEU A 497 -2.47 18.02 5.03
CA LEU A 497 -1.64 17.58 3.92
C LEU A 497 -2.41 17.63 2.60
N LYS A 498 -1.88 18.34 1.64
CA LYS A 498 -2.36 18.39 0.26
C LYS A 498 -1.19 18.73 -0.68
N MET A 499 -1.32 18.39 -1.95
CA MET A 499 -0.38 18.85 -2.97
C MET A 499 -0.33 20.38 -3.00
N VAL A 500 0.84 20.93 -3.22
CA VAL A 500 1.03 22.39 -3.41
C VAL A 500 0.51 22.78 -4.79
N ASP A 501 0.88 22.01 -5.80
CA ASP A 501 0.43 22.06 -7.18
C ASP A 501 0.56 20.66 -7.82
N HIS A 502 0.34 20.52 -9.13
CA HIS A 502 0.41 19.23 -9.85
C HIS A 502 1.78 18.52 -9.77
N LYS A 503 2.85 19.25 -9.47
CA LYS A 503 4.24 18.73 -9.48
C LYS A 503 4.88 18.70 -8.12
N THR A 504 4.30 19.39 -7.12
CA THR A 504 4.98 19.69 -5.87
C THR A 504 4.25 19.11 -4.67
N LEU A 505 4.93 18.22 -3.98
CA LEU A 505 4.48 17.72 -2.68
C LEU A 505 4.76 18.75 -1.58
N PRO A 506 3.93 18.80 -0.53
CA PRO A 506 4.20 19.65 0.62
C PRO A 506 5.45 19.20 1.37
N VAL A 507 6.09 20.13 2.06
CA VAL A 507 7.20 19.79 2.96
C VAL A 507 6.66 18.99 4.15
N ILE A 508 7.15 17.77 4.31
CA ILE A 508 6.81 16.89 5.44
C ILE A 508 7.67 17.27 6.64
N LYS A 509 7.15 18.13 7.52
CA LYS A 509 7.88 18.68 8.64
C LYS A 509 7.41 18.10 9.97
N GLY A 510 8.35 17.56 10.74
CA GLY A 510 8.10 17.09 12.11
C GLY A 510 8.07 18.22 13.12
N LYS A 511 7.48 17.96 14.29
CA LYS A 511 7.44 18.86 15.46
C LYS A 511 8.44 18.37 16.49
N ALA A 512 9.40 19.22 16.85
CA ALA A 512 10.32 18.91 17.95
C ALA A 512 9.57 18.88 19.30
N LEU A 513 9.80 17.83 20.08
CA LEU A 513 9.29 17.70 21.43
C LEU A 513 10.35 18.15 22.45
N GLN A 514 9.90 18.55 23.63
CA GLN A 514 10.80 18.78 24.77
C GLN A 514 11.44 17.46 25.22
N ALA A 515 12.59 17.56 25.90
CA ALA A 515 13.29 16.41 26.46
C ALA A 515 12.35 15.52 27.30
N ALA A 516 12.23 14.26 26.91
CA ALA A 516 11.24 13.37 27.50
C ALA A 516 11.73 11.91 27.59
N SER A 517 11.16 11.20 28.58
CA SER A 517 11.15 9.74 28.68
C SER A 517 9.77 9.15 28.34
N SER A 518 8.87 9.98 27.83
CA SER A 518 7.53 9.55 27.38
C SER A 518 7.00 10.46 26.29
N VAL A 519 6.12 9.91 25.44
CA VAL A 519 5.37 10.66 24.45
C VAL A 519 3.87 10.40 24.62
N ILE A 520 3.03 11.36 24.24
CA ILE A 520 1.57 11.20 24.27
C ILE A 520 1.09 10.91 22.85
N LEU A 521 0.33 9.82 22.71
CA LEU A 521 -0.36 9.47 21.48
C LEU A 521 -1.87 9.65 21.70
N PRO A 522 -2.49 10.64 21.03
CA PRO A 522 -3.91 10.91 21.19
C PRO A 522 -4.80 9.70 20.86
N ALA A 523 -6.02 9.72 21.36
CA ALA A 523 -7.05 8.74 21.03
C ALA A 523 -7.21 8.61 19.50
N GLN A 524 -7.36 7.39 19.01
CA GLN A 524 -7.63 7.07 17.61
C GLN A 524 -6.72 7.84 16.63
N SER A 525 -5.40 7.83 16.93
CA SER A 525 -4.38 8.46 16.10
C SER A 525 -3.18 7.54 15.88
N TYR A 526 -2.34 7.87 14.93
CA TYR A 526 -1.07 7.22 14.70
C TYR A 526 0.03 8.26 14.46
N ALA A 527 1.26 7.92 14.85
CA ALA A 527 2.38 8.84 14.80
C ALA A 527 3.71 8.12 14.54
N PHE A 528 4.67 8.89 14.00
CA PHE A 528 6.07 8.52 13.97
C PHE A 528 6.85 9.46 14.92
N TYR A 529 7.83 8.89 15.61
CA TYR A 529 8.73 9.59 16.51
C TYR A 529 10.16 9.26 16.11
N VAL A 530 10.88 10.24 15.56
CA VAL A 530 12.31 10.10 15.25
C VAL A 530 13.11 10.54 16.46
N ILE A 531 13.80 9.60 17.09
CA ILE A 531 14.65 9.81 18.24
C ILE A 531 16.09 9.95 17.74
N GLN A 532 16.52 11.20 17.53
CA GLN A 532 17.79 11.49 16.86
C GLN A 532 19.00 11.15 17.74
N ASP A 533 18.88 11.35 19.05
CA ASP A 533 19.93 11.13 20.04
C ASP A 533 19.85 9.75 20.72
N ALA A 534 19.18 8.78 20.10
CA ALA A 534 19.09 7.40 20.61
C ALA A 534 20.45 6.68 20.67
N LYS A 535 21.39 7.07 19.81
CA LYS A 535 22.74 6.49 19.72
C LYS A 535 22.73 4.95 19.64
N ALA A 536 21.72 4.40 18.99
CA ALA A 536 21.52 2.96 18.88
C ALA A 536 22.68 2.30 18.12
N PRO A 537 23.47 1.37 18.74
CA PRO A 537 24.54 0.68 18.06
C PRO A 537 24.08 -0.10 16.83
N ALA A 538 22.86 -0.67 16.89
CA ALA A 538 22.23 -1.36 15.76
C ALA A 538 22.05 -0.49 14.51
N CYS A 539 22.00 0.85 14.69
CA CYS A 539 21.71 1.84 13.65
C CYS A 539 22.95 2.67 13.23
N GLN A 540 24.12 2.23 13.62
CA GLN A 540 25.39 2.87 13.26
C GLN A 540 25.94 2.36 11.94
#